data_34b6c9c55a3b4d2e3338486b40fb162a
#
_entry.id   34b6c9c55a3b4d2e3338486b40fb162a
#
_cell.length_a   1.000
_cell.length_b   1.000
_cell.length_c   1.000
_cell.angle_alpha   90.00
_cell.angle_beta   90.00
_cell.angle_gamma   90.00
#
_symmetry.space_group_name_H-M   'P 1'
#
loop_
_entity.id
_entity.type
_entity.pdbx_description
1 polymer ?
#
loop_
_entity_poly.entity_id
_entity_poly.type
_entity_poly.pdbx_seq_one_letter_code
_entity_poly.pdbx_strand_id
1 'polypeptide(L)'
;AWRFMPQDFRMRSLYGAIEDSTLEDWPITYDDLEPYYEQAEYEIGVSGDVTPNIFQGPRKKPLPMPPMVPKSREYEILKPAAERLGLHPFDLPFLINSVPYNGRSACMRIRWCVGFACETDAKNGTHNTVIPRALVTRNCLLRTECVVKEVMVDDRGKATGVAFFDENDRLQEQPADIVVVSCGATESARLLLMSKSKLFPEGLGNRHDWVGRNLQGHSYTGAIGYFPEDVDTYDDIGPGACVAACDYNHDNPGLAGGGMLCNEFIRLPIQFIGNLPRDTPRWGLAHKAAMRRYYQHNIGVKGPTQEIPAWDARVQLDPVVRDYWGLPVVRLSGGIHPHTLDLGNHQAARAADWLREAGADFVEERRAGPGLTGHQHQAGTCRMGSDPKTSVVDPWHRVHDVDNVFVVDASVHVTNGGFNPVLTIMALAFRAGEHIAQEWQGGGLR
;
A
#
# COMPACT_ATOMS: atom_id res chain seq x y z
N ALA A 1 -5.42 -1.34 7.74
CA ALA A 1 -6.44 -1.19 6.69
C ALA A 1 -7.05 0.21 6.79
N TRP A 2 -6.68 1.09 5.89
CA TRP A 2 -7.03 2.50 5.94
C TRP A 2 -7.86 2.90 4.74
N ARG A 3 -8.84 3.78 4.95
CA ARG A 3 -9.40 4.59 3.87
C ARG A 3 -8.46 5.78 3.64
N PHE A 4 -8.24 6.19 2.41
CA PHE A 4 -7.65 7.49 2.14
C PHE A 4 -8.58 8.59 2.64
N MET A 5 -8.03 9.75 2.97
CA MET A 5 -8.83 10.92 3.35
C MET A 5 -9.40 11.62 2.10
N PRO A 6 -10.49 12.39 2.23
CA PRO A 6 -11.00 13.18 1.10
C PRO A 6 -9.95 14.07 0.45
N GLN A 7 -9.03 14.62 1.24
CA GLN A 7 -7.92 15.46 0.80
C GLN A 7 -6.93 14.72 -0.10
N ASP A 8 -6.69 13.41 0.12
CA ASP A 8 -5.77 12.60 -0.70
C ASP A 8 -6.21 12.54 -2.17
N PHE A 9 -7.50 12.74 -2.47
CA PHE A 9 -8.05 12.77 -3.82
C PHE A 9 -7.92 14.14 -4.49
N ARG A 10 -7.50 15.20 -3.77
CA ARG A 10 -7.51 16.61 -4.20
C ARG A 10 -6.17 17.32 -3.97
N MET A 11 -5.08 16.56 -4.04
CA MET A 11 -3.75 17.04 -3.69
C MET A 11 -3.32 18.25 -4.53
N ARG A 12 -3.56 18.21 -5.85
CA ARG A 12 -3.23 19.30 -6.76
C ARG A 12 -4.06 20.57 -6.48
N SER A 13 -5.36 20.40 -6.25
CA SER A 13 -6.26 21.51 -5.93
C SER A 13 -5.96 22.14 -4.58
N LEU A 14 -5.55 21.35 -3.59
CA LEU A 14 -5.27 21.82 -2.23
C LEU A 14 -3.92 22.52 -2.10
N TYR A 15 -2.89 21.95 -2.72
CA TYR A 15 -1.49 22.39 -2.50
C TYR A 15 -0.88 23.13 -3.70
N GLY A 16 -1.60 23.17 -4.83
CA GLY A 16 -1.11 23.81 -6.04
C GLY A 16 -0.10 22.95 -6.81
N ALA A 17 0.57 23.58 -7.78
CA ALA A 17 1.65 22.97 -8.53
C ALA A 17 2.90 22.83 -7.66
N ILE A 18 3.53 21.67 -7.71
CA ILE A 18 4.86 21.45 -7.15
C ILE A 18 5.81 21.29 -8.35
N GLU A 19 6.87 22.07 -8.38
CA GLU A 19 7.88 22.04 -9.44
C GLU A 19 8.48 20.64 -9.58
N ASP A 20 8.76 20.20 -10.80
CA ASP A 20 9.31 18.88 -11.13
C ASP A 20 8.46 17.68 -10.67
N SER A 21 7.19 17.90 -10.32
CA SER A 21 6.27 16.83 -9.96
C SER A 21 5.23 16.56 -11.05
N THR A 22 4.66 15.35 -10.98
CA THR A 22 3.47 14.96 -11.75
C THR A 22 2.19 14.98 -10.91
N LEU A 23 2.17 15.78 -9.84
CA LEU A 23 1.06 15.85 -8.91
C LEU A 23 -0.23 16.32 -9.59
N GLU A 24 -1.28 15.53 -9.44
CA GLU A 24 -2.63 15.80 -9.96
C GLU A 24 -3.69 15.39 -8.95
N ASP A 25 -4.92 15.86 -9.17
CA ASP A 25 -6.09 15.34 -8.48
C ASP A 25 -6.51 13.99 -9.08
N TRP A 26 -7.08 13.15 -8.26
CA TRP A 26 -7.76 11.98 -8.76
C TRP A 26 -9.00 12.38 -9.57
N PRO A 27 -9.34 11.68 -10.68
CA PRO A 27 -10.54 11.96 -11.46
C PRO A 27 -11.82 11.46 -10.77
N ILE A 28 -11.68 10.86 -9.60
CA ILE A 28 -12.76 10.42 -8.71
C ILE A 28 -12.61 11.07 -7.34
N THR A 29 -13.67 11.05 -6.55
CA THR A 29 -13.71 11.62 -5.20
C THR A 29 -13.71 10.53 -4.13
N TYR A 30 -13.54 10.92 -2.88
CA TYR A 30 -13.77 10.04 -1.74
C TYR A 30 -15.21 9.46 -1.74
N ASP A 31 -16.19 10.31 -2.05
CA ASP A 31 -17.61 9.92 -2.04
C ASP A 31 -17.95 8.89 -3.12
N ASP A 32 -17.26 8.94 -4.29
CA ASP A 32 -17.37 7.92 -5.33
C ASP A 32 -16.85 6.54 -4.85
N LEU A 33 -15.91 6.55 -3.92
CA LEU A 33 -15.24 5.33 -3.44
C LEU A 33 -15.78 4.86 -2.09
N GLU A 34 -16.47 5.70 -1.31
CA GLU A 34 -16.98 5.39 0.03
C GLU A 34 -17.80 4.09 0.10
N PRO A 35 -18.76 3.84 -0.83
CA PRO A 35 -19.54 2.60 -0.82
C PRO A 35 -18.67 1.34 -0.99
N TYR A 36 -17.63 1.44 -1.79
CA TYR A 36 -16.70 0.34 -2.07
C TYR A 36 -15.68 0.15 -0.96
N TYR A 37 -15.32 1.22 -0.23
CA TYR A 37 -14.58 1.10 1.01
C TYR A 37 -15.39 0.30 2.05
N GLU A 38 -16.67 0.63 2.25
CA GLU A 38 -17.55 -0.11 3.14
C GLU A 38 -17.62 -1.59 2.70
N GLN A 39 -17.84 -1.84 1.40
CA GLN A 39 -17.87 -3.20 0.87
C GLN A 39 -16.57 -3.95 1.15
N ALA A 40 -15.41 -3.36 0.88
CA ALA A 40 -14.11 -3.98 1.13
C ALA A 40 -13.87 -4.29 2.61
N GLU A 41 -14.24 -3.37 3.51
CA GLU A 41 -14.13 -3.58 4.96
C GLU A 41 -14.93 -4.79 5.45
N TYR A 42 -16.15 -4.96 4.94
CA TYR A 42 -17.04 -6.06 5.33
C TYR A 42 -16.71 -7.38 4.63
N GLU A 43 -16.38 -7.35 3.33
CA GLU A 43 -16.08 -8.54 2.55
C GLU A 43 -14.76 -9.21 2.95
N ILE A 44 -13.77 -8.41 3.27
CA ILE A 44 -12.45 -8.91 3.69
C ILE A 44 -12.41 -9.12 5.20
N GLY A 45 -13.00 -8.22 5.98
CA GLY A 45 -13.03 -8.21 7.44
C GLY A 45 -11.96 -7.30 8.03
N VAL A 46 -12.37 -6.10 8.49
CA VAL A 46 -11.51 -5.15 9.19
C VAL A 46 -11.93 -5.05 10.66
N SER A 47 -10.96 -5.13 11.57
CA SER A 47 -11.16 -4.89 12.99
C SER A 47 -10.55 -3.55 13.41
N GLY A 48 -11.13 -2.90 14.41
CA GLY A 48 -10.63 -1.64 14.96
C GLY A 48 -11.75 -0.73 15.44
N ASP A 49 -11.36 0.45 15.93
CA ASP A 49 -12.25 1.57 16.20
C ASP A 49 -11.59 2.84 15.69
N VAL A 50 -12.13 3.38 14.61
CA VAL A 50 -11.65 4.63 13.99
C VAL A 50 -12.50 5.84 14.37
N THR A 51 -13.48 5.68 15.27
CA THR A 51 -14.36 6.78 15.71
C THR A 51 -13.59 7.97 16.28
N PRO A 52 -12.49 7.79 17.06
CA PRO A 52 -11.73 8.93 17.58
C PRO A 52 -10.90 9.66 16.51
N ASN A 53 -10.73 9.09 15.32
CA ASN A 53 -10.03 9.76 14.23
C ASN A 53 -10.92 10.82 13.60
N ILE A 54 -10.76 12.08 14.00
CA ILE A 54 -11.52 13.23 13.50
C ILE A 54 -11.19 13.60 12.04
N PHE A 55 -10.10 13.10 11.49
CA PHE A 55 -9.62 13.39 10.14
C PHE A 55 -10.12 12.41 9.07
N GLN A 56 -10.76 11.31 9.48
CA GLN A 56 -11.30 10.34 8.53
C GLN A 56 -12.42 10.94 7.68
N GLY A 57 -12.54 10.46 6.42
CA GLY A 57 -13.69 10.79 5.59
C GLY A 57 -15.01 10.23 6.15
N PRO A 58 -16.16 10.73 5.68
CA PRO A 58 -17.47 10.23 6.08
C PRO A 58 -17.58 8.72 5.93
N ARG A 59 -18.28 8.10 6.88
CA ARG A 59 -18.52 6.64 6.83
C ARG A 59 -19.96 6.35 7.27
N LYS A 60 -20.63 5.40 6.56
CA LYS A 60 -22.03 5.04 6.82
C LYS A 60 -22.16 3.99 7.91
N LYS A 61 -21.18 3.06 8.03
CA LYS A 61 -21.17 2.01 9.02
C LYS A 61 -19.86 1.96 9.81
N PRO A 62 -19.90 1.47 11.08
CA PRO A 62 -18.67 1.17 11.82
C PRO A 62 -17.88 0.05 11.14
N LEU A 63 -16.66 -0.21 11.60
CA LEU A 63 -15.91 -1.39 11.19
C LEU A 63 -16.63 -2.67 11.59
N PRO A 64 -16.54 -3.76 10.81
CA PRO A 64 -17.29 -4.99 11.06
C PRO A 64 -16.88 -5.74 12.32
N MET A 65 -15.68 -5.50 12.83
CA MET A 65 -15.18 -6.13 14.05
C MET A 65 -14.62 -5.11 15.02
N PRO A 66 -14.78 -5.34 16.36
CA PRO A 66 -14.21 -4.45 17.37
C PRO A 66 -12.68 -4.45 17.33
N PRO A 67 -12.03 -3.49 18.01
CA PRO A 67 -10.58 -3.47 18.14
C PRO A 67 -10.05 -4.68 18.91
N MET A 68 -8.78 -5.02 18.67
CA MET A 68 -8.10 -6.10 19.39
C MET A 68 -7.95 -5.80 20.88
N VAL A 69 -8.19 -6.82 21.69
CA VAL A 69 -7.98 -6.79 23.14
C VAL A 69 -7.22 -8.04 23.60
N PRO A 70 -6.45 -8.00 24.70
CA PRO A 70 -6.04 -6.82 25.45
C PRO A 70 -5.14 -5.88 24.60
N LYS A 71 -4.96 -4.63 25.06
CA LYS A 71 -4.03 -3.70 24.44
C LYS A 71 -2.59 -4.10 24.74
N SER A 72 -1.66 -3.67 23.88
CA SER A 72 -0.23 -3.88 24.11
C SER A 72 0.32 -2.87 25.14
N ARG A 73 1.44 -3.21 25.76
CA ARG A 73 2.16 -2.31 26.65
C ARG A 73 2.53 -0.98 25.95
N GLU A 74 2.92 -1.06 24.69
CA GLU A 74 3.20 0.14 23.89
C GLU A 74 1.99 1.03 23.72
N TYR A 75 0.83 0.45 23.47
CA TYR A 75 -0.43 1.20 23.39
C TYR A 75 -0.70 1.98 24.66
N GLU A 76 -0.54 1.33 25.83
CA GLU A 76 -0.77 1.93 27.14
C GLU A 76 0.21 3.08 27.44
N ILE A 77 1.43 3.01 26.90
CA ILE A 77 2.45 4.07 27.05
C ILE A 77 2.19 5.22 26.06
N LEU A 78 1.94 4.90 24.78
CA LEU A 78 1.87 5.89 23.72
C LEU A 78 0.55 6.67 23.69
N LYS A 79 -0.59 6.02 23.96
CA LYS A 79 -1.89 6.70 23.85
C LYS A 79 -2.01 7.91 24.77
N PRO A 80 -1.73 7.83 26.09
CA PRO A 80 -1.79 8.98 26.96
C PRO A 80 -0.78 10.08 26.58
N ALA A 81 0.38 9.72 26.05
CA ALA A 81 1.38 10.67 25.58
C ALA A 81 0.88 11.45 24.35
N ALA A 82 0.23 10.77 23.39
CA ALA A 82 -0.41 11.43 22.25
C ALA A 82 -1.49 12.43 22.71
N GLU A 83 -2.35 12.02 23.64
CA GLU A 83 -3.40 12.87 24.20
C GLU A 83 -2.82 14.13 24.90
N ARG A 84 -1.71 14.00 25.63
CA ARG A 84 -1.01 15.18 26.23
C ARG A 84 -0.42 16.12 25.19
N LEU A 85 -0.01 15.59 24.03
CA LEU A 85 0.41 16.41 22.87
C LEU A 85 -0.76 17.05 22.12
N GLY A 86 -2.00 16.78 22.52
CA GLY A 86 -3.20 17.25 21.81
C GLY A 86 -3.51 16.50 20.53
N LEU A 87 -2.90 15.32 20.31
CA LEU A 87 -3.19 14.45 19.17
C LEU A 87 -4.49 13.66 19.40
N HIS A 88 -5.03 13.09 18.34
CA HIS A 88 -6.27 12.31 18.34
C HIS A 88 -5.98 10.81 18.13
N PRO A 89 -5.41 10.12 19.15
CA PRO A 89 -5.02 8.73 19.01
C PRO A 89 -6.24 7.79 18.95
N PHE A 90 -6.15 6.78 18.10
CA PHE A 90 -7.20 5.77 17.93
C PHE A 90 -6.61 4.39 17.68
N ASP A 91 -7.47 3.36 17.76
CA ASP A 91 -7.10 1.98 17.49
C ASP A 91 -6.83 1.76 16.00
N LEU A 92 -5.62 1.33 15.67
CA LEU A 92 -5.22 1.07 14.28
C LEU A 92 -6.09 -0.03 13.66
N PRO A 93 -6.74 0.23 12.50
CA PRO A 93 -7.58 -0.76 11.84
C PRO A 93 -6.76 -1.84 11.15
N PHE A 94 -7.10 -3.12 11.38
CA PHE A 94 -6.39 -4.27 10.85
C PHE A 94 -7.27 -5.18 10.00
N LEU A 95 -6.68 -5.78 8.97
CA LEU A 95 -7.23 -6.93 8.26
C LEU A 95 -6.95 -8.22 9.07
N ILE A 96 -7.49 -8.27 10.30
CA ILE A 96 -7.31 -9.39 11.22
C ILE A 96 -8.63 -9.60 11.98
N ASN A 97 -9.07 -10.84 12.11
CA ASN A 97 -10.24 -11.17 12.92
C ASN A 97 -9.94 -10.95 14.41
N SER A 98 -10.50 -9.92 15.03
CA SER A 98 -10.44 -9.72 16.48
C SER A 98 -11.43 -10.60 17.24
N VAL A 99 -12.51 -11.00 16.57
CA VAL A 99 -13.52 -11.98 16.96
C VAL A 99 -13.74 -12.95 15.79
N PRO A 100 -14.39 -14.11 15.99
CA PRO A 100 -14.74 -14.98 14.86
C PRO A 100 -15.56 -14.23 13.81
N TYR A 101 -15.15 -14.31 12.53
CA TYR A 101 -15.77 -13.57 11.44
C TYR A 101 -15.75 -14.35 10.13
N ASN A 102 -16.88 -14.36 9.41
CA ASN A 102 -17.03 -15.04 8.11
C ASN A 102 -16.54 -16.51 8.15
N GLY A 103 -16.90 -17.26 9.20
CA GLY A 103 -16.55 -18.68 9.37
C GLY A 103 -15.09 -18.94 9.73
N ARG A 104 -14.28 -17.92 10.02
CA ARG A 104 -12.87 -18.06 10.42
C ARG A 104 -12.66 -17.63 11.86
N SER A 105 -11.65 -18.22 12.50
CA SER A 105 -11.34 -18.00 13.91
C SER A 105 -10.87 -16.57 14.19
N ALA A 106 -10.98 -16.15 15.45
CA ALA A 106 -10.31 -14.96 15.96
C ALA A 106 -8.79 -15.18 16.01
N CYS A 107 -8.05 -14.08 15.99
CA CYS A 107 -6.60 -14.07 16.18
C CYS A 107 -6.24 -14.53 17.58
N MET A 108 -5.36 -15.51 17.69
CA MET A 108 -4.81 -16.01 18.96
C MET A 108 -3.69 -15.13 19.52
N ARG A 109 -3.33 -14.03 18.82
CA ARG A 109 -2.30 -13.09 19.23
C ARG A 109 -0.94 -13.73 19.46
N ILE A 110 -0.58 -14.64 18.56
CA ILE A 110 0.70 -15.34 18.57
C ILE A 110 1.83 -14.31 18.41
N ARG A 111 2.82 -14.43 19.29
CA ARG A 111 4.07 -13.70 19.21
C ARG A 111 4.75 -13.93 17.87
N TRP A 112 5.35 -12.89 17.27
CA TRP A 112 6.17 -12.99 16.07
C TRP A 112 5.44 -13.45 14.79
N CYS A 113 4.17 -13.18 14.66
CA CYS A 113 3.41 -13.60 13.48
C CYS A 113 3.61 -12.71 12.24
N VAL A 114 4.24 -11.52 12.38
CA VAL A 114 4.48 -10.62 11.25
C VAL A 114 5.54 -11.20 10.33
N GLY A 115 5.23 -11.32 9.02
CA GLY A 115 6.09 -11.96 8.03
C GLY A 115 5.89 -13.47 7.89
N PHE A 116 4.99 -14.09 8.67
CA PHE A 116 4.71 -15.52 8.63
C PHE A 116 3.25 -15.80 8.26
N ALA A 117 2.98 -17.02 7.80
CA ALA A 117 1.62 -17.51 7.60
C ALA A 117 0.84 -17.50 8.92
N CYS A 118 -0.46 -17.29 8.84
CA CYS A 118 -1.33 -17.27 10.01
C CYS A 118 -1.81 -18.70 10.33
N GLU A 119 -1.42 -19.25 11.48
CA GLU A 119 -1.78 -20.61 11.89
C GLU A 119 -3.29 -20.80 12.12
N THR A 120 -4.00 -19.71 12.46
CA THR A 120 -5.45 -19.74 12.73
C THR A 120 -6.29 -19.15 11.61
N ASP A 121 -5.65 -18.80 10.49
CA ASP A 121 -6.31 -18.16 9.34
C ASP A 121 -7.07 -16.86 9.67
N ALA A 122 -6.66 -16.18 10.75
CA ALA A 122 -7.27 -14.94 11.22
C ALA A 122 -6.76 -13.68 10.50
N LYS A 123 -5.61 -13.74 9.80
CA LYS A 123 -5.15 -12.66 8.93
C LYS A 123 -5.97 -12.69 7.63
N ASN A 124 -6.62 -11.57 7.34
CA ASN A 124 -7.54 -11.45 6.22
C ASN A 124 -6.84 -10.98 4.94
N GLY A 125 -7.12 -11.67 3.87
CA GLY A 125 -6.66 -11.35 2.53
C GLY A 125 -7.59 -11.97 1.48
N THR A 126 -7.37 -11.66 0.21
CA THR A 126 -8.20 -12.18 -0.88
C THR A 126 -8.14 -13.71 -0.98
N HIS A 127 -6.99 -14.32 -0.63
CA HIS A 127 -6.74 -15.75 -0.67
C HIS A 127 -7.66 -16.58 0.26
N ASN A 128 -8.12 -16.01 1.36
CA ASN A 128 -8.97 -16.69 2.34
C ASN A 128 -10.35 -16.03 2.53
N THR A 129 -10.70 -15.07 1.70
CA THR A 129 -11.99 -14.38 1.71
C THR A 129 -12.71 -14.50 0.37
N VAL A 130 -12.40 -13.63 -0.60
CA VAL A 130 -13.14 -13.52 -1.87
C VAL A 130 -12.78 -14.61 -2.88
N ILE A 131 -11.51 -15.02 -2.98
CA ILE A 131 -11.09 -16.06 -3.94
C ILE A 131 -11.77 -17.41 -3.67
N PRO A 132 -11.78 -17.97 -2.44
CA PRO A 132 -12.50 -19.20 -2.17
C PRO A 132 -13.98 -19.15 -2.53
N ARG A 133 -14.64 -18.01 -2.24
CA ARG A 133 -16.05 -17.80 -2.62
C ARG A 133 -16.27 -17.77 -4.12
N ALA A 134 -15.36 -17.11 -4.86
CA ALA A 134 -15.41 -17.10 -6.32
C ALA A 134 -15.26 -18.52 -6.91
N LEU A 135 -14.33 -19.32 -6.39
CA LEU A 135 -14.13 -20.72 -6.84
C LEU A 135 -15.34 -21.61 -6.60
N VAL A 136 -16.05 -21.44 -5.46
CA VAL A 136 -17.27 -22.20 -5.13
C VAL A 136 -18.39 -21.94 -6.15
N THR A 137 -18.43 -20.77 -6.80
CA THR A 137 -19.42 -20.47 -7.85
C THR A 137 -19.27 -21.35 -9.10
N ARG A 138 -18.13 -21.97 -9.31
CA ARG A 138 -17.72 -22.70 -10.51
C ARG A 138 -17.67 -21.85 -11.79
N ASN A 139 -17.78 -20.54 -11.65
CA ASN A 139 -17.62 -19.56 -12.75
C ASN A 139 -16.22 -18.91 -12.73
N CYS A 140 -15.36 -19.34 -11.80
CA CYS A 140 -14.00 -18.88 -11.66
C CYS A 140 -13.04 -20.06 -11.74
N LEU A 141 -12.03 -19.95 -12.58
CA LEU A 141 -10.93 -20.90 -12.69
C LEU A 141 -9.63 -20.22 -12.27
N LEU A 142 -8.98 -20.75 -11.24
CA LEU A 142 -7.65 -20.32 -10.82
C LEU A 142 -6.60 -21.23 -11.44
N ARG A 143 -5.69 -20.64 -12.23
CA ARG A 143 -4.52 -21.34 -12.80
C ARG A 143 -3.27 -20.79 -12.12
N THR A 144 -2.60 -21.64 -11.39
CA THR A 144 -1.32 -21.34 -10.73
C THR A 144 -0.14 -21.75 -11.62
N GLU A 145 1.07 -21.32 -11.23
CA GLU A 145 2.32 -21.65 -11.94
C GLU A 145 2.30 -21.24 -13.42
N CYS A 146 1.61 -20.12 -13.71
CA CYS A 146 1.52 -19.54 -15.05
C CYS A 146 2.10 -18.12 -15.04
N VAL A 147 2.91 -17.80 -16.07
CA VAL A 147 3.52 -16.48 -16.23
C VAL A 147 3.04 -15.84 -17.52
N VAL A 148 2.28 -14.74 -17.38
CA VAL A 148 1.76 -14.01 -18.54
C VAL A 148 2.89 -13.24 -19.20
N LYS A 149 3.08 -13.48 -20.49
CA LYS A 149 4.09 -12.81 -21.32
C LYS A 149 3.58 -11.48 -21.89
N GLU A 150 2.39 -11.48 -22.46
CA GLU A 150 1.83 -10.33 -23.17
C GLU A 150 0.30 -10.39 -23.26
N VAL A 151 -0.34 -9.24 -23.38
CA VAL A 151 -1.73 -9.10 -23.82
C VAL A 151 -1.72 -9.05 -25.34
N MET A 152 -2.46 -9.96 -25.97
CA MET A 152 -2.58 -10.04 -27.43
C MET A 152 -3.67 -9.08 -27.94
N VAL A 153 -3.42 -8.43 -29.06
CA VAL A 153 -4.38 -7.50 -29.70
C VAL A 153 -4.53 -7.85 -31.20
N ASP A 154 -5.70 -7.61 -31.74
CA ASP A 154 -5.98 -7.73 -33.17
C ASP A 154 -5.53 -6.48 -33.96
N ASP A 155 -5.68 -6.52 -35.29
CA ASP A 155 -5.32 -5.42 -36.19
C ASP A 155 -6.20 -4.15 -35.97
N ARG A 156 -7.26 -4.21 -35.15
CA ARG A 156 -8.13 -3.09 -34.79
C ARG A 156 -7.76 -2.50 -33.43
N GLY A 157 -6.81 -3.12 -32.71
CA GLY A 157 -6.38 -2.71 -31.38
C GLY A 157 -7.25 -3.27 -30.23
N LYS A 158 -8.19 -4.21 -30.51
CA LYS A 158 -8.98 -4.89 -29.48
C LYS A 158 -8.15 -6.03 -28.91
N ALA A 159 -8.11 -6.18 -27.59
CA ALA A 159 -7.48 -7.35 -26.96
C ALA A 159 -8.25 -8.63 -27.27
N THR A 160 -7.51 -9.70 -27.59
CA THR A 160 -8.05 -11.02 -27.95
C THR A 160 -7.76 -12.08 -26.89
N GLY A 161 -6.94 -11.76 -25.89
CA GLY A 161 -6.52 -12.66 -24.82
C GLY A 161 -5.11 -12.37 -24.33
N VAL A 162 -4.50 -13.40 -23.75
CA VAL A 162 -3.11 -13.34 -23.26
C VAL A 162 -2.30 -14.52 -23.74
N ALA A 163 -0.99 -14.28 -23.99
CA ALA A 163 -0.01 -15.34 -24.14
C ALA A 163 0.72 -15.55 -22.79
N PHE A 164 0.93 -16.80 -22.39
CA PHE A 164 1.51 -17.12 -21.09
C PHE A 164 2.32 -18.44 -21.15
N PHE A 165 3.28 -18.58 -20.25
CA PHE A 165 3.96 -19.85 -20.01
C PHE A 165 3.18 -20.65 -18.96
N ASP A 166 2.90 -21.92 -19.26
CA ASP A 166 2.22 -22.87 -18.35
C ASP A 166 3.21 -23.47 -17.33
N GLU A 167 2.69 -24.35 -16.45
CA GLU A 167 3.46 -25.08 -15.44
C GLU A 167 4.59 -25.95 -15.99
N ASN A 168 4.66 -26.15 -17.30
CA ASN A 168 5.70 -26.91 -18.00
C ASN A 168 6.58 -25.99 -18.88
N ASP A 169 6.57 -24.69 -18.64
CA ASP A 169 7.28 -23.65 -19.40
C ASP A 169 6.92 -23.58 -20.89
N ARG A 170 5.76 -24.08 -21.27
CA ARG A 170 5.30 -24.06 -22.66
C ARG A 170 4.47 -22.81 -22.91
N LEU A 171 4.76 -22.11 -23.99
CA LEU A 171 3.97 -20.95 -24.42
C LEU A 171 2.57 -21.39 -24.86
N GLN A 172 1.57 -20.81 -24.26
CA GLN A 172 0.14 -21.04 -24.49
C GLN A 172 -0.56 -19.73 -24.76
N GLU A 173 -1.77 -19.82 -25.35
CA GLU A 173 -2.67 -18.67 -25.52
C GLU A 173 -3.98 -18.92 -24.78
N GLN A 174 -4.50 -17.90 -24.11
CA GLN A 174 -5.83 -17.92 -23.52
C GLN A 174 -6.67 -16.81 -24.16
N PRO A 175 -7.60 -17.15 -25.05
CA PRO A 175 -8.57 -16.19 -25.59
C PRO A 175 -9.44 -15.60 -24.48
N ALA A 176 -9.76 -14.30 -24.60
CA ALA A 176 -10.62 -13.60 -23.69
C ALA A 176 -11.30 -12.40 -24.37
N ASP A 177 -12.55 -12.14 -24.04
CA ASP A 177 -13.28 -10.96 -24.49
C ASP A 177 -12.85 -9.69 -23.72
N ILE A 178 -12.45 -9.86 -22.47
CA ILE A 178 -11.97 -8.80 -21.57
C ILE A 178 -10.69 -9.29 -20.90
N VAL A 179 -9.69 -8.41 -20.79
CA VAL A 179 -8.46 -8.67 -20.03
C VAL A 179 -8.38 -7.69 -18.86
N VAL A 180 -8.22 -8.22 -17.64
CA VAL A 180 -7.99 -7.43 -16.43
C VAL A 180 -6.58 -7.68 -15.92
N VAL A 181 -5.75 -6.65 -15.94
CA VAL A 181 -4.37 -6.68 -15.45
C VAL A 181 -4.35 -6.28 -13.98
N SER A 182 -3.85 -7.16 -13.11
CA SER A 182 -3.81 -6.95 -11.65
C SER A 182 -2.52 -7.53 -11.05
N CYS A 183 -1.37 -7.17 -11.65
CA CYS A 183 -0.07 -7.76 -11.31
C CYS A 183 0.71 -6.94 -10.26
N GLY A 184 0.11 -5.88 -9.72
CA GLY A 184 0.77 -4.89 -8.87
C GLY A 184 1.55 -3.84 -9.70
N ALA A 185 1.86 -2.69 -9.09
CA ALA A 185 2.34 -1.52 -9.82
C ALA A 185 3.56 -1.80 -10.72
N THR A 186 4.49 -2.62 -10.26
CA THR A 186 5.71 -2.93 -11.01
C THR A 186 5.43 -3.85 -12.19
N GLU A 187 4.75 -4.98 -11.95
CA GLU A 187 4.55 -6.01 -12.97
C GLU A 187 3.42 -5.68 -13.94
N SER A 188 2.40 -4.89 -13.54
CA SER A 188 1.37 -4.40 -14.46
C SER A 188 1.97 -3.47 -15.51
N ALA A 189 2.84 -2.54 -15.11
CA ALA A 189 3.58 -1.72 -16.05
C ALA A 189 4.49 -2.55 -16.95
N ARG A 190 5.22 -3.53 -16.39
CA ARG A 190 6.07 -4.44 -17.17
C ARG A 190 5.26 -5.18 -18.23
N LEU A 191 4.11 -5.73 -17.87
CA LEU A 191 3.25 -6.47 -18.79
C LEU A 191 2.76 -5.58 -19.93
N LEU A 192 2.28 -4.38 -19.64
CA LEU A 192 1.85 -3.43 -20.67
C LEU A 192 2.99 -3.01 -21.58
N LEU A 193 4.20 -2.73 -21.05
CA LEU A 193 5.40 -2.40 -21.83
C LEU A 193 5.88 -3.57 -22.70
N MET A 194 5.69 -4.81 -22.28
CA MET A 194 6.01 -6.00 -23.07
C MET A 194 4.95 -6.30 -24.15
N SER A 195 3.71 -5.88 -23.95
CA SER A 195 2.58 -6.11 -24.86
C SER A 195 2.67 -5.19 -26.09
N LYS A 196 3.65 -5.45 -26.93
CA LYS A 196 3.95 -4.67 -28.14
C LYS A 196 3.24 -5.26 -29.35
N SER A 197 2.77 -4.39 -30.23
CA SER A 197 2.20 -4.75 -31.50
C SER A 197 2.50 -3.68 -32.54
N LYS A 198 2.05 -3.89 -33.77
CA LYS A 198 2.16 -2.92 -34.85
C LYS A 198 1.46 -1.58 -34.51
N LEU A 199 0.34 -1.66 -33.77
CA LEU A 199 -0.41 -0.48 -33.33
C LEU A 199 0.16 0.13 -32.03
N PHE A 200 0.81 -0.66 -31.22
CA PHE A 200 1.37 -0.28 -29.91
C PHE A 200 2.88 -0.62 -29.84
N PRO A 201 3.75 0.04 -30.65
CA PRO A 201 5.17 -0.30 -30.73
C PRO A 201 5.92 -0.05 -29.40
N GLU A 202 5.45 0.89 -28.58
CA GLU A 202 6.05 1.24 -27.28
C GLU A 202 5.40 0.55 -26.10
N GLY A 203 4.48 -0.41 -26.36
CA GLY A 203 3.69 -1.13 -25.36
C GLY A 203 2.23 -0.66 -25.31
N LEU A 204 1.38 -1.51 -24.78
CA LEU A 204 -0.05 -1.29 -24.68
C LEU A 204 -0.35 -0.11 -23.75
N GLY A 205 -1.19 0.84 -24.17
CA GLY A 205 -1.53 2.04 -23.38
C GLY A 205 -0.39 3.06 -23.23
N ASN A 206 0.74 2.88 -23.94
CA ASN A 206 1.94 3.70 -23.74
C ASN A 206 2.19 4.74 -24.86
N ARG A 207 1.17 5.18 -25.55
CA ARG A 207 1.29 6.16 -26.66
C ARG A 207 1.96 7.48 -26.24
N HIS A 208 1.80 7.88 -24.99
CA HIS A 208 2.30 9.14 -24.42
C HIS A 208 3.38 8.95 -23.35
N ASP A 209 4.04 7.79 -23.31
CA ASP A 209 5.12 7.44 -22.36
C ASP A 209 4.71 7.56 -20.88
N TRP A 210 3.44 7.22 -20.55
CA TRP A 210 2.96 7.21 -19.17
C TRP A 210 3.04 5.86 -18.48
N VAL A 211 3.06 4.74 -19.23
CA VAL A 211 3.21 3.41 -18.61
C VAL A 211 4.57 3.29 -17.95
N GLY A 212 4.56 2.95 -16.70
CA GLY A 212 5.73 2.84 -15.85
C GLY A 212 6.17 4.13 -15.16
N ARG A 213 5.69 5.31 -15.56
CA ARG A 213 6.00 6.57 -14.89
C ARG A 213 5.20 6.77 -13.62
N ASN A 214 5.52 7.82 -12.85
CA ASN A 214 4.79 8.15 -11.63
C ASN A 214 4.93 7.06 -10.55
N LEU A 215 6.02 6.27 -10.58
CA LEU A 215 6.28 5.26 -9.58
C LEU A 215 6.39 5.92 -8.20
N GLN A 216 5.54 5.50 -7.31
CA GLN A 216 5.50 5.92 -5.92
C GLN A 216 5.63 4.69 -5.03
N GLY A 217 6.15 4.87 -3.85
CA GLY A 217 6.09 3.91 -2.77
C GLY A 217 5.72 4.61 -1.47
N HIS A 218 6.34 4.23 -0.37
CA HIS A 218 6.29 4.97 0.88
C HIS A 218 7.65 4.92 1.57
N SER A 219 8.20 6.08 1.87
CA SER A 219 9.23 6.21 2.89
C SER A 219 8.60 5.96 4.24
N TYR A 220 9.15 5.02 5.02
CA TYR A 220 8.72 4.80 6.40
C TYR A 220 9.61 5.60 7.34
N THR A 221 9.25 6.84 7.54
CA THR A 221 9.95 7.75 8.45
C THR A 221 9.34 7.73 9.84
N GLY A 222 10.10 8.13 10.84
CA GLY A 222 9.66 8.15 12.22
C GLY A 222 10.82 8.25 13.20
N ALA A 223 10.67 7.67 14.38
CA ALA A 223 11.70 7.66 15.41
C ALA A 223 11.65 6.39 16.25
N ILE A 224 12.74 6.11 16.94
CA ILE A 224 12.84 5.07 17.95
C ILE A 224 13.20 5.73 19.28
N GLY A 225 12.37 5.50 20.29
CA GLY A 225 12.61 5.88 21.68
C GLY A 225 13.15 4.70 22.47
N TYR A 226 14.14 4.96 23.32
CA TYR A 226 14.72 3.99 24.24
C TYR A 226 14.36 4.41 25.64
N PHE A 227 13.79 3.47 26.39
CA PHE A 227 13.20 3.71 27.71
C PHE A 227 14.12 3.24 28.85
N PRO A 228 13.92 3.74 30.09
CA PRO A 228 14.59 3.25 31.29
C PRO A 228 14.46 1.74 31.47
N GLU A 229 15.39 1.12 32.21
CA GLU A 229 15.37 -0.35 32.44
C GLU A 229 14.20 -0.84 33.28
N ASP A 230 13.59 0.02 34.05
CA ASP A 230 12.39 -0.26 34.84
C ASP A 230 11.07 -0.07 34.05
N VAL A 231 11.16 0.43 32.82
CA VAL A 231 10.02 0.56 31.89
C VAL A 231 10.06 -0.54 30.85
N ASP A 232 9.35 -1.61 31.11
CA ASP A 232 9.15 -2.68 30.12
C ASP A 232 8.12 -2.23 29.06
N THR A 233 8.54 -2.19 27.82
CA THR A 233 7.71 -1.77 26.67
C THR A 233 7.15 -2.95 25.89
N TYR A 234 7.48 -4.17 26.28
CA TYR A 234 7.21 -5.37 25.51
C TYR A 234 6.47 -6.46 26.31
N ASP A 235 5.33 -6.91 25.85
CA ASP A 235 4.44 -7.84 26.53
C ASP A 235 4.22 -9.17 25.80
N ASP A 236 5.06 -9.49 24.82
CA ASP A 236 4.97 -10.73 24.02
C ASP A 236 3.61 -10.96 23.29
N ILE A 237 2.78 -9.94 23.19
CA ILE A 237 1.49 -10.03 22.50
C ILE A 237 1.69 -9.72 21.02
N GLY A 238 1.14 -10.55 20.13
CA GLY A 238 1.19 -10.36 18.70
C GLY A 238 0.49 -9.08 18.23
N PRO A 239 0.60 -8.73 16.94
CA PRO A 239 0.11 -7.48 16.39
C PRO A 239 -1.39 -7.28 16.60
N GLY A 240 -1.88 -6.07 16.39
CA GLY A 240 -3.28 -5.75 16.39
C GLY A 240 -3.74 -4.87 17.54
N ALA A 241 -2.87 -4.55 18.51
CA ALA A 241 -3.19 -3.63 19.59
C ALA A 241 -2.33 -2.36 19.49
N CYS A 242 -2.28 -1.76 18.31
CA CYS A 242 -1.49 -0.58 17.99
C CYS A 242 -2.34 0.68 18.12
N VAL A 243 -1.68 1.80 18.40
CA VAL A 243 -2.23 3.13 18.40
C VAL A 243 -1.73 3.92 17.21
N ALA A 244 -2.58 4.72 16.61
CA ALA A 244 -2.24 5.58 15.50
C ALA A 244 -2.79 6.99 15.71
N ALA A 245 -2.18 7.97 15.04
CA ALA A 245 -2.63 9.34 14.93
C ALA A 245 -2.49 9.82 13.47
N CYS A 246 -3.47 10.56 13.00
CA CYS A 246 -3.53 11.10 11.64
C CYS A 246 -3.39 12.62 11.59
N ASP A 247 -3.04 13.23 12.70
CA ASP A 247 -2.94 14.70 12.87
C ASP A 247 -1.93 15.34 11.89
N TYR A 248 -0.99 14.56 11.38
CA TYR A 248 0.07 15.03 10.48
C TYR A 248 -0.09 14.55 9.04
N ASN A 249 -1.28 14.10 8.63
CA ASN A 249 -1.51 13.67 7.24
C ASN A 249 -1.66 14.83 6.27
N HIS A 250 -2.26 15.92 6.74
CA HIS A 250 -2.48 17.17 5.98
C HIS A 250 -2.26 18.39 6.86
N ASP A 251 -2.39 19.58 6.28
CA ASP A 251 -2.30 20.88 6.96
C ASP A 251 -0.95 21.14 7.68
N ASN A 252 0.12 20.50 7.22
CA ASN A 252 1.47 20.73 7.70
C ASN A 252 2.01 22.05 7.11
N PRO A 253 2.47 23.02 7.92
CA PRO A 253 2.89 24.32 7.42
C PRO A 253 3.99 24.25 6.36
N GLY A 254 3.70 24.75 5.15
CA GLY A 254 4.65 24.76 4.01
C GLY A 254 4.88 23.41 3.34
N LEU A 255 4.13 22.35 3.71
CA LEU A 255 4.28 21.01 3.18
C LEU A 255 2.97 20.51 2.56
N ALA A 256 3.05 19.83 1.43
CA ALA A 256 1.92 19.24 0.73
C ALA A 256 1.73 17.77 1.12
N GLY A 257 0.73 17.49 1.95
CA GLY A 257 0.47 16.15 2.48
C GLY A 257 1.21 15.85 3.78
N GLY A 258 1.48 14.60 4.03
CA GLY A 258 2.10 14.10 5.28
C GLY A 258 2.05 12.60 5.39
N GLY A 259 1.67 12.09 6.55
CA GLY A 259 1.46 10.67 6.78
C GLY A 259 1.01 10.36 8.20
N MET A 260 0.36 9.23 8.37
CA MET A 260 -0.01 8.76 9.69
C MET A 260 1.21 8.37 10.52
N LEU A 261 1.09 8.45 11.83
CA LEU A 261 2.05 7.88 12.77
C LEU A 261 1.38 6.75 13.56
N CYS A 262 2.10 5.65 13.75
CA CYS A 262 1.68 4.56 14.62
C CYS A 262 2.89 3.87 15.26
N ASN A 263 2.67 3.11 16.34
CA ASN A 263 3.74 2.28 16.87
C ASN A 263 4.10 1.14 15.93
N GLU A 264 5.37 0.80 15.89
CA GLU A 264 5.87 -0.35 15.14
C GLU A 264 5.52 -1.64 15.85
N PHE A 265 4.90 -2.58 15.12
CA PHE A 265 4.45 -3.87 15.64
C PHE A 265 5.33 -5.05 15.21
N ILE A 266 6.46 -4.80 14.54
CA ILE A 266 7.40 -5.84 14.10
C ILE A 266 8.55 -5.91 15.09
N ARG A 267 8.65 -7.02 15.83
CA ARG A 267 9.56 -7.15 16.97
C ARG A 267 10.43 -8.40 16.94
N LEU A 268 10.81 -8.89 15.75
CA LEU A 268 11.75 -10.00 15.68
C LEU A 268 13.16 -9.54 16.13
N PRO A 269 13.89 -10.34 16.94
CA PRO A 269 15.23 -9.99 17.37
C PRO A 269 16.18 -9.67 16.21
N ILE A 270 16.06 -10.39 15.09
CA ILE A 270 16.87 -10.15 13.89
C ILE A 270 16.59 -8.78 13.25
N GLN A 271 15.35 -8.31 13.31
CA GLN A 271 14.97 -7.00 12.79
C GLN A 271 15.40 -5.88 13.74
N PHE A 272 15.38 -6.15 15.05
CA PHE A 272 15.80 -5.19 16.06
C PHE A 272 17.28 -4.83 15.99
N ILE A 273 18.13 -5.68 15.41
CA ILE A 273 19.55 -5.34 15.16
C ILE A 273 19.69 -3.99 14.42
N GLY A 274 18.80 -3.72 13.45
CA GLY A 274 18.76 -2.44 12.72
C GLY A 274 18.21 -1.26 13.54
N ASN A 275 17.60 -1.55 14.68
CA ASN A 275 16.98 -0.58 15.58
C ASN A 275 17.77 -0.34 16.88
N LEU A 276 18.95 -0.92 17.03
CA LEU A 276 19.86 -0.60 18.11
C LEU A 276 20.36 0.85 18.01
N PRO A 277 20.71 1.51 19.13
CA PRO A 277 21.34 2.83 19.09
C PRO A 277 22.52 2.87 18.12
N ARG A 278 22.67 3.97 17.37
CA ARG A 278 23.63 4.09 16.24
C ARG A 278 25.07 3.76 16.62
N ASP A 279 25.48 4.11 17.84
CA ASP A 279 26.84 3.90 18.32
C ASP A 279 27.08 2.49 18.89
N THR A 280 26.06 1.60 18.80
CA THR A 280 26.20 0.23 19.27
C THR A 280 27.21 -0.54 18.40
N PRO A 281 28.18 -1.21 18.98
CA PRO A 281 29.05 -2.11 18.23
C PRO A 281 28.28 -3.18 17.47
N ARG A 282 28.66 -3.46 16.24
CA ARG A 282 27.92 -4.39 15.37
C ARG A 282 28.10 -5.87 15.72
N TRP A 283 29.01 -6.21 16.60
CA TRP A 283 29.33 -7.58 17.02
C TRP A 283 29.99 -7.63 18.39
N GLY A 284 30.14 -8.84 18.96
CA GLY A 284 30.84 -9.08 20.20
C GLY A 284 29.96 -8.94 21.46
N LEU A 285 30.61 -8.90 22.64
CA LEU A 285 29.91 -8.85 23.93
C LEU A 285 29.13 -7.57 24.12
N ALA A 286 29.65 -6.44 23.68
CA ALA A 286 28.96 -5.14 23.77
C ALA A 286 27.68 -5.12 22.91
N HIS A 287 27.69 -5.70 21.71
CA HIS A 287 26.50 -5.89 20.90
C HIS A 287 25.45 -6.73 21.62
N LYS A 288 25.86 -7.87 22.19
CA LYS A 288 24.94 -8.75 22.94
C LYS A 288 24.37 -8.06 24.18
N ALA A 289 25.19 -7.25 24.88
CA ALA A 289 24.73 -6.46 26.01
C ALA A 289 23.68 -5.41 25.58
N ALA A 290 23.91 -4.68 24.48
CA ALA A 290 22.98 -3.72 23.95
C ALA A 290 21.67 -4.39 23.49
N MET A 291 21.73 -5.53 22.83
CA MET A 291 20.53 -6.32 22.47
C MET A 291 19.69 -6.66 23.72
N ARG A 292 20.32 -7.12 24.80
CA ARG A 292 19.61 -7.41 26.06
C ARG A 292 19.04 -6.15 26.69
N ARG A 293 19.81 -5.05 26.70
CA ARG A 293 19.40 -3.78 27.31
C ARG A 293 18.21 -3.14 26.61
N TYR A 294 18.20 -3.14 25.26
CA TYR A 294 17.27 -2.31 24.52
C TYR A 294 16.09 -3.08 23.89
N TYR A 295 16.18 -4.40 23.74
CA TYR A 295 15.15 -5.17 23.02
C TYR A 295 13.76 -5.06 23.68
N GLN A 296 13.68 -5.02 25.00
CA GLN A 296 12.44 -4.90 25.75
C GLN A 296 12.13 -3.47 26.22
N HIS A 297 13.02 -2.52 25.94
CA HIS A 297 12.93 -1.15 26.43
C HIS A 297 13.03 -0.12 25.29
N ASN A 298 12.31 -0.38 24.22
CA ASN A 298 12.22 0.53 23.10
C ASN A 298 10.81 0.55 22.48
N ILE A 299 10.45 1.68 21.91
CA ILE A 299 9.24 1.81 21.08
C ILE A 299 9.63 2.55 19.80
N GLY A 300 9.22 2.01 18.65
CA GLY A 300 9.27 2.71 17.38
C GLY A 300 7.92 3.37 17.08
N VAL A 301 7.95 4.64 16.71
CA VAL A 301 6.80 5.34 16.12
C VAL A 301 7.17 5.75 14.72
N LYS A 302 6.41 5.28 13.73
CA LYS A 302 6.64 5.58 12.32
C LYS A 302 5.37 5.43 11.50
N GLY A 303 5.41 5.85 10.25
CA GLY A 303 4.32 5.65 9.31
C GLY A 303 4.74 5.89 7.88
N PRO A 304 3.90 5.51 6.92
CA PRO A 304 4.13 5.81 5.53
C PRO A 304 4.04 7.32 5.29
N THR A 305 5.08 7.89 4.72
CA THR A 305 5.08 9.29 4.25
C THR A 305 4.49 9.32 2.85
N GLN A 306 3.52 10.19 2.59
CA GLN A 306 3.01 10.43 1.24
C GLN A 306 4.13 10.91 0.32
N GLU A 307 4.33 10.25 -0.80
CA GLU A 307 5.30 10.67 -1.79
C GLU A 307 4.66 11.64 -2.79
N ILE A 308 5.39 12.69 -3.12
CA ILE A 308 5.06 13.56 -4.25
C ILE A 308 5.53 12.86 -5.52
N PRO A 309 4.63 12.54 -6.46
CA PRO A 309 4.97 11.79 -7.65
C PRO A 309 5.90 12.59 -8.57
N ALA A 310 6.93 11.94 -9.09
CA ALA A 310 7.93 12.53 -9.97
C ALA A 310 7.95 11.84 -11.34
N TRP A 311 8.23 12.62 -12.39
CA TRP A 311 8.26 12.12 -13.77
C TRP A 311 9.36 11.08 -14.04
N ASP A 312 10.51 11.21 -13.42
CA ASP A 312 11.68 10.35 -13.60
C ASP A 312 11.63 9.07 -12.75
N ALA A 313 10.79 9.05 -11.70
CA ALA A 313 10.52 7.85 -10.90
C ALA A 313 9.69 6.86 -11.74
N ARG A 314 10.32 5.76 -12.21
CA ARG A 314 9.67 4.91 -13.19
C ARG A 314 10.10 3.44 -13.19
N VAL A 315 9.20 2.61 -13.68
CA VAL A 315 9.41 1.24 -14.14
C VAL A 315 9.75 1.24 -15.62
N GLN A 316 10.79 0.53 -16.01
CA GLN A 316 11.22 0.32 -17.40
C GLN A 316 11.55 -1.15 -17.61
N LEU A 317 11.59 -1.58 -18.87
CA LEU A 317 12.15 -2.88 -19.24
C LEU A 317 13.69 -2.77 -19.29
N ASP A 318 14.39 -3.69 -18.65
CA ASP A 318 15.85 -3.75 -18.76
C ASP A 318 16.24 -4.18 -20.19
N PRO A 319 17.15 -3.44 -20.85
CA PRO A 319 17.53 -3.74 -22.22
C PRO A 319 18.37 -5.01 -22.37
N VAL A 320 19.01 -5.48 -21.30
CA VAL A 320 20.00 -6.57 -21.33
C VAL A 320 19.53 -7.76 -20.51
N VAL A 321 19.13 -7.52 -19.26
CA VAL A 321 18.82 -8.61 -18.31
C VAL A 321 17.46 -9.23 -18.62
N ARG A 322 17.44 -10.57 -18.60
CA ARG A 322 16.26 -11.37 -18.86
C ARG A 322 15.99 -12.27 -17.68
N ASP A 323 14.72 -12.60 -17.46
CA ASP A 323 14.30 -13.60 -16.49
C ASP A 323 14.46 -15.04 -17.04
N TYR A 324 13.99 -16.01 -16.27
CA TYR A 324 14.04 -17.44 -16.61
C TYR A 324 13.37 -17.75 -17.97
N TRP A 325 12.27 -17.06 -18.31
CA TRP A 325 11.54 -17.26 -19.59
C TRP A 325 12.08 -16.41 -20.74
N GLY A 326 13.21 -15.71 -20.55
CA GLY A 326 13.81 -14.84 -21.56
C GLY A 326 13.10 -13.49 -21.70
N LEU A 327 12.17 -13.14 -20.80
CA LEU A 327 11.47 -11.85 -20.80
C LEU A 327 12.33 -10.76 -20.16
N PRO A 328 12.25 -9.49 -20.64
CA PRO A 328 12.95 -8.38 -19.99
C PRO A 328 12.54 -8.24 -18.53
N VAL A 329 13.51 -8.15 -17.62
CA VAL A 329 13.22 -7.86 -16.21
C VAL A 329 12.90 -6.37 -16.02
N VAL A 330 12.32 -6.04 -14.89
CA VAL A 330 12.05 -4.65 -14.51
C VAL A 330 13.35 -3.93 -14.12
N ARG A 331 13.47 -2.72 -14.57
CA ARG A 331 14.45 -1.72 -14.11
C ARG A 331 13.72 -0.55 -13.47
N LEU A 332 13.99 -0.31 -12.19
CA LEU A 332 13.49 0.86 -11.47
C LEU A 332 14.53 1.99 -11.59
N SER A 333 14.09 3.21 -11.87
CA SER A 333 14.97 4.38 -12.03
C SER A 333 14.32 5.64 -11.48
N GLY A 334 15.12 6.69 -11.27
CA GLY A 334 14.71 7.95 -10.65
C GLY A 334 14.97 7.97 -9.14
N GLY A 335 14.35 8.90 -8.46
CA GLY A 335 14.44 9.10 -7.02
C GLY A 335 13.13 9.65 -6.46
N ILE A 336 13.08 9.83 -5.15
CA ILE A 336 11.93 10.51 -4.54
C ILE A 336 12.08 12.03 -4.69
N HIS A 337 10.95 12.69 -4.81
CA HIS A 337 10.92 14.15 -4.93
C HIS A 337 11.49 14.84 -3.68
N PRO A 338 12.25 15.96 -3.78
CA PRO A 338 12.80 16.66 -2.62
C PRO A 338 11.76 17.03 -1.55
N HIS A 339 10.57 17.45 -1.96
CA HIS A 339 9.47 17.74 -1.05
C HIS A 339 9.07 16.52 -0.18
N THR A 340 9.19 15.30 -0.71
CA THR A 340 8.96 14.08 0.07
C THR A 340 10.01 13.88 1.16
N LEU A 341 11.26 14.32 0.94
CA LEU A 341 12.30 14.31 1.99
C LEU A 341 11.94 15.24 3.15
N ASP A 342 11.43 16.43 2.82
CA ASP A 342 11.01 17.41 3.83
C ASP A 342 9.81 16.90 4.63
N LEU A 343 8.82 16.29 3.96
CA LEU A 343 7.69 15.60 4.62
C LEU A 343 8.18 14.50 5.56
N GLY A 344 9.07 13.63 5.08
CA GLY A 344 9.62 12.55 5.88
C GLY A 344 10.43 13.03 7.09
N ASN A 345 11.19 14.12 6.93
CA ASN A 345 11.93 14.74 8.04
C ASN A 345 10.96 15.36 9.07
N HIS A 346 9.90 16.03 8.61
CA HIS A 346 8.85 16.56 9.48
C HIS A 346 8.19 15.42 10.27
N GLN A 347 7.79 14.35 9.61
CA GLN A 347 7.15 13.19 10.24
C GLN A 347 8.07 12.51 11.26
N ALA A 348 9.37 12.40 10.97
CA ALA A 348 10.35 11.87 11.92
C ALA A 348 10.48 12.72 13.18
N ALA A 349 10.48 14.06 13.03
CA ALA A 349 10.49 14.98 14.16
C ALA A 349 9.21 14.86 15.03
N ARG A 350 8.03 14.75 14.41
CA ARG A 350 6.76 14.56 15.15
C ARG A 350 6.71 13.22 15.89
N ALA A 351 7.22 12.16 15.28
CA ALA A 351 7.37 10.87 15.95
C ALA A 351 8.33 10.95 17.15
N ALA A 352 9.41 11.71 17.01
CA ALA A 352 10.36 11.93 18.11
C ALA A 352 9.73 12.72 19.28
N ASP A 353 8.90 13.72 18.99
CA ASP A 353 8.17 14.47 20.01
C ASP A 353 7.21 13.56 20.78
N TRP A 354 6.50 12.67 20.07
CA TRP A 354 5.60 11.70 20.71
C TRP A 354 6.36 10.76 21.64
N LEU A 355 7.51 10.25 21.23
CA LEU A 355 8.33 9.33 22.06
C LEU A 355 8.96 10.03 23.26
N ARG A 356 9.38 11.30 23.16
CA ARG A 356 9.85 12.11 24.28
C ARG A 356 8.75 12.32 25.31
N GLU A 357 7.54 12.69 24.86
CA GLU A 357 6.37 12.84 25.71
C GLU A 357 5.96 11.51 26.37
N ALA A 358 6.23 10.39 25.71
CA ALA A 358 6.00 9.04 26.25
C ALA A 358 7.02 8.62 27.32
N GLY A 359 8.06 9.42 27.57
CA GLY A 359 9.07 9.17 28.61
C GLY A 359 10.29 8.39 28.15
N ALA A 360 10.64 8.44 26.86
CA ALA A 360 11.89 7.86 26.39
C ALA A 360 13.12 8.64 26.92
N ASP A 361 14.15 7.94 27.42
CA ASP A 361 15.42 8.52 27.89
C ASP A 361 16.14 9.27 26.76
N PHE A 362 16.14 8.68 25.56
CA PHE A 362 16.63 9.33 24.35
C PHE A 362 15.89 8.79 23.12
N VAL A 363 15.92 9.57 22.03
CA VAL A 363 15.19 9.29 20.81
C VAL A 363 16.10 9.46 19.60
N GLU A 364 16.03 8.52 18.67
CA GLU A 364 16.72 8.60 17.39
C GLU A 364 15.71 8.71 16.24
N GLU A 365 15.80 9.78 15.46
CA GLU A 365 15.01 9.96 14.25
C GLU A 365 15.47 9.02 13.13
N ARG A 366 14.53 8.50 12.37
CA ARG A 366 14.68 7.72 11.14
C ARG A 366 14.15 8.55 9.98
N ARG A 367 15.04 9.28 9.32
CA ARG A 367 14.71 10.24 8.26
C ARG A 367 14.61 9.56 6.91
N ALA A 368 13.93 10.23 5.95
CA ALA A 368 13.86 9.78 4.57
C ALA A 368 15.24 9.86 3.89
N GLY A 369 15.53 8.91 3.03
CA GLY A 369 16.68 8.94 2.12
C GLY A 369 16.23 9.28 0.69
N PRO A 370 17.14 9.76 -0.18
CA PRO A 370 16.80 10.21 -1.52
C PRO A 370 16.55 9.09 -2.54
N GLY A 371 16.80 7.82 -2.17
CA GLY A 371 16.59 6.68 -3.06
C GLY A 371 15.12 6.35 -3.27
N LEU A 372 14.80 5.71 -4.40
CA LEU A 372 13.46 5.18 -4.66
C LEU A 372 12.97 4.28 -3.53
N THR A 373 11.71 4.44 -3.16
CA THR A 373 11.02 3.60 -2.17
C THR A 373 10.25 2.45 -2.81
N GLY A 374 10.74 1.95 -3.92
CA GLY A 374 10.11 0.90 -4.73
C GLY A 374 10.01 -0.49 -4.08
N HIS A 375 10.22 -0.62 -2.77
CA HIS A 375 10.15 -1.90 -2.05
C HIS A 375 8.89 -2.07 -1.19
N GLN A 376 8.12 -1.01 -0.97
CA GLN A 376 6.84 -1.08 -0.24
C GLN A 376 5.78 -0.19 -0.87
N HIS A 377 4.56 -0.71 -0.98
CA HIS A 377 3.38 0.02 -1.43
C HIS A 377 3.54 0.67 -2.81
N GLN A 378 4.20 -0.03 -3.74
CA GLN A 378 4.39 0.50 -5.10
C GLN A 378 3.04 0.84 -5.73
N ALA A 379 2.97 2.03 -6.35
CA ALA A 379 1.75 2.59 -6.92
C ALA A 379 2.06 3.50 -8.11
N GLY A 380 1.03 3.87 -8.87
CA GLY A 380 1.05 5.00 -9.78
C GLY A 380 1.53 4.74 -11.21
N THR A 381 2.10 3.59 -11.51
CA THR A 381 2.77 3.29 -12.79
C THR A 381 1.85 3.13 -14.00
N CYS A 382 0.55 3.05 -13.79
CA CYS A 382 -0.50 3.08 -14.82
C CYS A 382 -1.58 4.09 -14.41
N ARG A 383 -1.17 5.28 -14.00
CA ARG A 383 -2.00 6.26 -13.30
C ARG A 383 -3.32 6.54 -14.01
N MET A 384 -4.38 6.68 -13.21
CA MET A 384 -5.73 7.04 -13.63
C MET A 384 -5.83 8.53 -13.98
N GLY A 385 -6.67 8.87 -14.97
CA GLY A 385 -6.96 10.25 -15.34
C GLY A 385 -7.97 10.35 -16.45
N SER A 386 -8.51 11.56 -16.70
CA SER A 386 -9.48 11.80 -17.76
C SER A 386 -8.85 12.14 -19.12
N ASP A 387 -7.57 12.53 -19.12
CA ASP A 387 -6.85 12.88 -20.36
C ASP A 387 -5.84 11.77 -20.71
N PRO A 388 -6.01 11.09 -21.87
CA PRO A 388 -5.09 10.05 -22.31
C PRO A 388 -3.66 10.53 -22.54
N LYS A 389 -3.43 11.84 -22.67
CA LYS A 389 -2.09 12.43 -22.80
C LYS A 389 -1.32 12.47 -21.49
N THR A 390 -2.00 12.35 -20.37
CA THR A 390 -1.42 12.46 -19.01
C THR A 390 -1.75 11.29 -18.10
N SER A 391 -2.35 10.23 -18.63
CA SER A 391 -2.73 9.03 -17.87
C SER A 391 -2.73 7.78 -18.74
N VAL A 392 -2.77 6.62 -18.11
CA VAL A 392 -2.80 5.30 -18.77
C VAL A 392 -4.21 4.75 -18.82
N VAL A 393 -4.97 4.92 -17.75
CA VAL A 393 -6.35 4.42 -17.66
C VAL A 393 -7.32 5.56 -17.37
N ASP A 394 -8.57 5.36 -17.79
CA ASP A 394 -9.69 6.25 -17.50
C ASP A 394 -10.17 6.12 -16.03
N PRO A 395 -11.15 6.93 -15.57
CA PRO A 395 -11.70 6.84 -14.22
C PRO A 395 -12.35 5.49 -13.88
N TRP A 396 -12.61 4.64 -14.86
CA TRP A 396 -13.17 3.29 -14.72
C TRP A 396 -12.13 2.18 -14.87
N HIS A 397 -10.83 2.55 -14.86
CA HIS A 397 -9.70 1.62 -14.97
C HIS A 397 -9.43 1.06 -16.37
N ARG A 398 -10.16 1.52 -17.40
CA ARG A 398 -9.97 1.08 -18.78
C ARG A 398 -8.73 1.73 -19.36
N VAL A 399 -7.90 0.98 -20.04
CA VAL A 399 -6.75 1.51 -20.79
C VAL A 399 -7.26 2.40 -21.93
N HIS A 400 -6.82 3.67 -21.99
CA HIS A 400 -7.35 4.65 -22.93
C HIS A 400 -7.32 4.21 -24.40
N ASP A 401 -6.31 3.45 -24.79
CA ASP A 401 -6.13 3.03 -26.17
C ASP A 401 -6.80 1.71 -26.53
N VAL A 402 -7.41 0.99 -25.54
CA VAL A 402 -7.94 -0.37 -25.76
C VAL A 402 -9.20 -0.60 -24.91
N ASP A 403 -10.34 -0.67 -25.58
CA ASP A 403 -11.66 -0.64 -24.94
C ASP A 403 -11.96 -1.82 -23.99
N ASN A 404 -11.28 -2.96 -24.14
CA ASN A 404 -11.54 -4.18 -23.38
C ASN A 404 -10.36 -4.64 -22.52
N VAL A 405 -9.43 -3.72 -22.21
CA VAL A 405 -8.34 -3.95 -21.23
C VAL A 405 -8.51 -3.01 -20.04
N PHE A 406 -8.46 -3.55 -18.85
CA PHE A 406 -8.55 -2.82 -17.58
C PHE A 406 -7.31 -3.10 -16.72
N VAL A 407 -6.88 -2.09 -15.95
CA VAL A 407 -5.82 -2.26 -14.94
C VAL A 407 -6.44 -2.04 -13.56
N VAL A 408 -6.36 -3.05 -12.69
CA VAL A 408 -7.10 -3.07 -11.41
C VAL A 408 -6.17 -3.46 -10.26
N ASP A 409 -5.25 -2.57 -9.94
CA ASP A 409 -4.33 -2.67 -8.80
C ASP A 409 -3.78 -1.29 -8.41
N ALA A 410 -2.77 -1.22 -7.56
CA ALA A 410 -2.18 0.04 -7.11
C ALA A 410 -1.51 0.86 -8.22
N SER A 411 -1.25 0.29 -9.39
CA SER A 411 -0.63 1.03 -10.50
C SER A 411 -1.50 2.19 -10.98
N VAL A 412 -2.81 2.14 -10.77
CA VAL A 412 -3.75 3.18 -11.19
C VAL A 412 -3.79 4.39 -10.26
N HIS A 413 -3.17 4.34 -9.09
CA HIS A 413 -3.17 5.45 -8.15
C HIS A 413 -2.57 6.72 -8.77
N VAL A 414 -3.22 7.87 -8.55
CA VAL A 414 -2.70 9.18 -8.94
C VAL A 414 -1.69 9.66 -7.91
N THR A 415 -2.08 9.58 -6.64
CA THR A 415 -1.25 9.77 -5.45
C THR A 415 -1.44 8.56 -4.52
N ASN A 416 -0.47 8.28 -3.64
CA ASN A 416 -0.52 7.07 -2.82
C ASN A 416 -0.95 7.32 -1.36
N GLY A 417 -1.35 8.56 -1.02
CA GLY A 417 -1.74 8.94 0.34
C GLY A 417 -0.63 8.73 1.37
N GLY A 418 -0.90 9.09 2.61
CA GLY A 418 -0.03 8.82 3.76
C GLY A 418 -0.43 7.56 4.54
N PHE A 419 -0.87 6.49 3.85
CA PHE A 419 -1.46 5.28 4.43
C PHE A 419 -1.00 4.01 3.73
N ASN A 420 -1.16 2.86 4.41
CA ASN A 420 -1.05 1.56 3.75
C ASN A 420 -2.22 1.41 2.74
N PRO A 421 -1.98 1.27 1.43
CA PRO A 421 -2.99 1.50 0.40
C PRO A 421 -3.94 0.33 0.14
N VAL A 422 -3.75 -0.83 0.80
CA VAL A 422 -4.44 -2.08 0.45
C VAL A 422 -5.97 -1.96 0.43
N LEU A 423 -6.57 -1.20 1.36
CA LEU A 423 -8.03 -1.05 1.40
C LEU A 423 -8.53 -0.20 0.22
N THR A 424 -7.78 0.83 -0.16
CA THR A 424 -8.08 1.64 -1.35
C THR A 424 -7.99 0.81 -2.63
N ILE A 425 -6.96 -0.04 -2.75
CA ILE A 425 -6.82 -0.98 -3.88
C ILE A 425 -8.04 -1.91 -3.97
N MET A 426 -8.49 -2.47 -2.83
CA MET A 426 -9.65 -3.36 -2.79
C MET A 426 -10.95 -2.62 -3.14
N ALA A 427 -11.15 -1.41 -2.64
CA ALA A 427 -12.32 -0.59 -2.96
C ALA A 427 -12.36 -0.25 -4.46
N LEU A 428 -11.24 0.14 -5.04
CA LEU A 428 -11.10 0.36 -6.48
C LEU A 428 -11.40 -0.90 -7.29
N ALA A 429 -10.95 -2.08 -6.81
CA ALA A 429 -11.20 -3.34 -7.47
C ALA A 429 -12.70 -3.72 -7.44
N PHE A 430 -13.41 -3.51 -6.35
CA PHE A 430 -14.86 -3.70 -6.29
C PHE A 430 -15.59 -2.75 -7.25
N ARG A 431 -15.20 -1.47 -7.27
CA ARG A 431 -15.78 -0.46 -8.19
C ARG A 431 -15.56 -0.83 -9.65
N ALA A 432 -14.34 -1.21 -10.02
CA ALA A 432 -14.00 -1.63 -11.38
C ALA A 432 -14.75 -2.91 -11.78
N GLY A 433 -14.81 -3.91 -10.90
CA GLY A 433 -15.51 -5.17 -11.16
C GLY A 433 -17.01 -4.98 -11.39
N GLU A 434 -17.67 -4.12 -10.59
CA GLU A 434 -19.07 -3.79 -10.80
C GLU A 434 -19.30 -3.09 -12.15
N HIS A 435 -18.48 -2.10 -12.48
CA HIS A 435 -18.56 -1.39 -13.76
C HIS A 435 -18.36 -2.32 -14.96
N ILE A 436 -17.34 -3.18 -14.94
CA ILE A 436 -17.07 -4.16 -16.01
C ILE A 436 -18.29 -5.09 -16.19
N ALA A 437 -18.88 -5.57 -15.09
CA ALA A 437 -20.03 -6.45 -15.14
C ALA A 437 -21.28 -5.74 -15.73
N GLN A 438 -21.53 -4.49 -15.38
CA GLN A 438 -22.63 -3.67 -15.92
C GLN A 438 -22.45 -3.40 -17.41
N GLU A 439 -21.26 -3.00 -17.85
CA GLU A 439 -20.97 -2.78 -19.28
C GLU A 439 -21.09 -4.06 -20.11
N TRP A 440 -20.60 -5.18 -19.58
CA TRP A 440 -20.74 -6.48 -20.24
C TRP A 440 -22.21 -6.86 -20.43
N GLN A 441 -23.05 -6.70 -19.41
CA GLN A 441 -24.50 -6.96 -19.48
C GLN A 441 -25.18 -6.01 -20.44
N GLY A 442 -24.79 -4.74 -20.49
CA GLY A 442 -25.28 -3.72 -21.40
C GLY A 442 -24.83 -3.89 -22.85
N GLY A 443 -23.90 -4.80 -23.14
CA GLY A 443 -23.36 -5.06 -24.48
C GLY A 443 -22.26 -4.09 -24.94
N GLY A 444 -21.78 -3.20 -24.07
CA GLY A 444 -20.74 -2.21 -24.39
C GLY A 444 -19.34 -2.80 -24.60
N LEU A 445 -19.11 -4.02 -24.09
CA LEU A 445 -17.81 -4.71 -24.19
C LEU A 445 -17.85 -5.96 -25.11
N ARG A 446 -18.95 -6.17 -25.85
CA ARG A 446 -19.13 -7.33 -26.75
C ARG A 446 -18.59 -7.09 -28.15
#